data_c66b8bfd4eaa0e2362cf9f967a0c9239
#
_entry.id   c66b8bfd4eaa0e2362cf9f967a0c9239
#
_cell.length_a   1.000
_cell.length_b   1.000
_cell.length_c   1.000
_cell.angle_alpha   90.00
_cell.angle_beta   90.00
_cell.angle_gamma   90.00
#
_symmetry.space_group_name_H-M   'P 1'
#
loop_
_entity.id
_entity.type
_entity.pdbx_description
1 polymer ?
#
loop_
_entity_poly.entity_id
_entity_poly.type
_entity_poly.pdbx_seq_one_letter_code
_entity_poly.pdbx_strand_id
1 'polypeptide(L)'
;GKEILLEKLEPPSLGGGMINNVSLDGFTYAMLPNKFEAGTPPIEAVAGMNAAIEYLNRLNFSHYFEEEKKLRLTLINHFQNMDEIEFYGFHQDINASSIVSFNVKNKNYNDVSTFLDQFGIMIRGGHHCCQPFMKKLKIPGSCRVSFGIYNDLNDIDLFIDALSKTIKLLQ
;
A
#
# COMPACT_ATOMS: atom_id res chain seq x y z
N GLY A 1 18.09 8.14 12.30
CA GLY A 1 19.33 7.34 12.38
C GLY A 1 20.00 7.47 13.74
N LYS A 2 21.08 6.70 13.98
CA LYS A 2 21.89 6.85 15.20
C LYS A 2 22.71 8.14 15.09
N GLU A 3 22.68 8.99 16.12
CA GLU A 3 23.35 10.29 16.16
C GLU A 3 24.83 10.20 15.78
N ILE A 4 25.60 9.29 16.39
CA ILE A 4 27.02 9.06 16.11
C ILE A 4 27.35 8.74 14.64
N LEU A 5 26.37 8.20 13.88
CA LEU A 5 26.51 7.96 12.45
C LEU A 5 26.13 9.21 11.64
N LEU A 6 25.05 9.89 12.05
CA LEU A 6 24.60 11.10 11.38
C LEU A 6 25.63 12.24 11.47
N GLU A 7 26.33 12.35 12.59
CA GLU A 7 27.43 13.33 12.72
C GLU A 7 28.54 13.15 11.68
N LYS A 8 28.81 11.91 11.28
CA LYS A 8 29.87 11.56 10.32
C LYS A 8 29.43 11.62 8.85
N LEU A 9 28.11 11.61 8.58
CA LEU A 9 27.57 11.64 7.23
C LEU A 9 27.53 13.06 6.68
N GLU A 10 27.86 13.22 5.41
CA GLU A 10 27.61 14.45 4.67
C GLU A 10 26.14 14.53 4.24
N PRO A 11 25.50 15.71 4.35
CA PRO A 11 24.15 15.90 3.84
C PRO A 11 24.06 15.72 2.32
N PRO A 12 22.99 15.09 1.81
CA PRO A 12 22.84 14.86 0.37
C PRO A 12 22.49 16.13 -0.42
N SER A 13 22.05 17.19 0.27
CA SER A 13 21.73 18.49 -0.31
C SER A 13 22.13 19.60 0.66
N LEU A 14 22.43 20.76 0.10
CA LEU A 14 22.81 21.96 0.85
C LEU A 14 21.74 23.04 0.66
N GLY A 15 21.53 23.87 1.70
CA GLY A 15 20.57 24.96 1.65
C GLY A 15 20.55 25.81 2.91
N GLY A 16 19.67 26.79 2.95
CA GLY A 16 19.49 27.64 4.13
C GLY A 16 19.05 26.86 5.37
N GLY A 17 19.40 27.34 6.55
CA GLY A 17 19.00 26.75 7.84
C GLY A 17 19.89 25.62 8.34
N MET A 18 20.65 24.96 7.49
CA MET A 18 21.51 23.82 7.86
C MET A 18 22.97 24.20 8.16
N ILE A 19 23.32 25.46 8.04
CA ILE A 19 24.66 25.98 8.18
C ILE A 19 24.75 26.81 9.45
N ASN A 20 25.85 26.66 10.23
CA ASN A 20 26.12 27.44 11.44
C ASN A 20 26.95 28.67 11.09
N ASN A 21 28.02 28.53 10.32
CA ASN A 21 28.89 29.61 9.90
C ASN A 21 29.35 29.47 8.47
N VAL A 22 29.50 30.59 7.74
CA VAL A 22 29.98 30.64 6.35
C VAL A 22 31.08 31.73 6.27
N SER A 23 32.19 31.41 5.63
CA SER A 23 33.29 32.31 5.27
C SER A 23 33.67 32.15 3.82
N LEU A 24 34.63 32.94 3.32
CA LEU A 24 35.16 32.76 1.95
C LEU A 24 35.93 31.44 1.79
N ASP A 25 36.46 30.90 2.89
CA ASP A 25 37.28 29.70 2.92
C ASP A 25 36.48 28.42 3.14
N GLY A 26 35.17 28.51 3.51
CA GLY A 26 34.32 27.36 3.78
C GLY A 26 33.16 27.66 4.71
N PHE A 27 32.53 26.58 5.19
CA PHE A 27 31.37 26.66 6.08
C PHE A 27 31.38 25.53 7.12
N THR A 28 30.58 25.69 8.17
CA THR A 28 30.31 24.63 9.15
C THR A 28 28.84 24.32 9.20
N TYR A 29 28.49 23.06 9.36
CA TYR A 29 27.10 22.62 9.50
C TYR A 29 26.52 23.03 10.86
N ALA A 30 25.23 23.25 10.89
CA ALA A 30 24.44 23.30 12.10
C ALA A 30 24.46 21.94 12.81
N MET A 31 24.05 21.92 14.07
CA MET A 31 23.89 20.68 14.82
C MET A 31 22.74 19.86 14.28
N LEU A 32 22.73 18.57 14.62
CA LEU A 32 21.58 17.70 14.35
C LEU A 32 20.33 18.19 15.11
N PRO A 33 19.14 18.14 14.52
CA PRO A 33 18.82 17.56 13.20
C PRO A 33 19.05 18.52 12.02
N ASN A 34 19.24 19.81 12.26
CA ASN A 34 19.28 20.89 11.26
C ASN A 34 20.35 20.67 10.18
N LYS A 35 21.43 19.97 10.49
CA LYS A 35 22.46 19.56 9.54
C LYS A 35 21.89 18.89 8.28
N PHE A 36 20.75 18.18 8.39
CA PHE A 36 20.09 17.46 7.30
C PHE A 36 18.81 18.13 6.80
N GLU A 37 18.49 19.31 7.27
CA GLU A 37 17.24 20.04 6.95
C GLU A 37 17.55 21.28 6.10
N ALA A 38 17.76 21.06 4.79
CA ALA A 38 18.09 22.12 3.84
C ALA A 38 16.85 22.92 3.40
N GLY A 39 16.86 24.22 3.66
CA GLY A 39 15.80 25.15 3.26
C GLY A 39 14.64 25.24 4.23
N THR A 40 13.61 25.99 3.85
CA THR A 40 12.39 26.13 4.66
C THR A 40 11.63 24.80 4.72
N PRO A 41 11.25 24.32 5.92
CA PRO A 41 10.44 23.10 6.05
C PRO A 41 9.11 23.21 5.28
N PRO A 42 8.56 22.11 4.77
CA PRO A 42 7.28 22.09 4.06
C PRO A 42 6.10 22.23 5.05
N ILE A 43 5.85 23.46 5.51
CA ILE A 43 4.91 23.79 6.60
C ILE A 43 3.50 23.27 6.30
N GLU A 44 3.04 23.41 5.05
CA GLU A 44 1.71 22.93 4.60
C GLU A 44 1.59 21.40 4.77
N ALA A 45 2.64 20.67 4.38
CA ALA A 45 2.65 19.20 4.51
C ALA A 45 2.66 18.77 5.99
N VAL A 46 3.38 19.49 6.86
CA VAL A 46 3.39 19.25 8.31
C VAL A 46 2.03 19.52 8.92
N ALA A 47 1.37 20.61 8.54
CA ALA A 47 0.02 20.93 9.02
C ALA A 47 -1.00 19.88 8.55
N GLY A 48 -0.92 19.45 7.27
CA GLY A 48 -1.76 18.37 6.73
C GLY A 48 -1.53 17.04 7.44
N MET A 49 -0.27 16.70 7.72
CA MET A 49 0.09 15.49 8.48
C MET A 49 -0.47 15.51 9.90
N ASN A 50 -0.39 16.67 10.58
CA ASN A 50 -0.99 16.82 11.91
C ASN A 50 -2.49 16.57 11.90
N ALA A 51 -3.21 17.16 10.95
CA ALA A 51 -4.65 16.93 10.80
C ALA A 51 -4.98 15.47 10.52
N ALA A 52 -4.19 14.78 9.70
CA ALA A 52 -4.34 13.35 9.43
C ALA A 52 -4.12 12.50 10.70
N ILE A 53 -3.10 12.81 11.49
CA ILE A 53 -2.82 12.13 12.77
C ILE A 53 -3.99 12.35 13.75
N GLU A 54 -4.49 13.56 13.87
CA GLU A 54 -5.65 13.87 14.71
C GLU A 54 -6.90 13.09 14.28
N TYR A 55 -7.12 12.97 12.96
CA TYR A 55 -8.21 12.14 12.42
C TYR A 55 -8.02 10.66 12.82
N LEU A 56 -6.84 10.10 12.57
CA LEU A 56 -6.53 8.71 12.88
C LEU A 56 -6.66 8.41 14.38
N ASN A 57 -6.25 9.33 15.26
CA ASN A 57 -6.37 9.15 16.71
C ASN A 57 -7.81 9.07 17.22
N ARG A 58 -8.79 9.52 16.42
CA ARG A 58 -10.24 9.39 16.75
C ARG A 58 -10.81 8.03 16.33
N LEU A 59 -10.08 7.24 15.53
CA LEU A 59 -10.52 5.95 15.05
C LEU A 59 -10.26 4.85 16.08
N ASN A 60 -11.20 3.91 16.18
CA ASN A 60 -10.99 2.69 16.96
C ASN A 60 -10.30 1.63 16.08
N PHE A 61 -8.98 1.67 16.02
CA PHE A 61 -8.20 0.75 15.18
C PHE A 61 -8.47 -0.72 15.49
N SER A 62 -8.68 -1.10 16.74
CA SER A 62 -8.98 -2.49 17.09
C SER A 62 -10.26 -2.97 16.42
N HIS A 63 -11.28 -2.12 16.36
CA HIS A 63 -12.53 -2.42 15.63
C HIS A 63 -12.27 -2.57 14.13
N TYR A 64 -11.55 -1.63 13.52
CA TYR A 64 -11.25 -1.68 12.08
C TYR A 64 -10.41 -2.89 11.69
N PHE A 65 -9.44 -3.29 12.49
CA PHE A 65 -8.65 -4.50 12.23
C PHE A 65 -9.50 -5.77 12.23
N GLU A 66 -10.48 -5.88 13.14
CA GLU A 66 -11.38 -7.02 13.14
C GLU A 66 -12.35 -7.00 11.94
N GLU A 67 -12.84 -5.84 11.54
CA GLU A 67 -13.66 -5.72 10.32
C GLU A 67 -12.87 -6.04 9.05
N GLU A 68 -11.67 -5.49 8.88
CA GLU A 68 -10.80 -5.85 7.74
C GLU A 68 -10.51 -7.35 7.67
N LYS A 69 -10.25 -7.98 8.81
CA LYS A 69 -10.05 -9.42 8.90
C LYS A 69 -11.29 -10.20 8.48
N LYS A 70 -12.48 -9.76 8.91
CA LYS A 70 -13.76 -10.33 8.52
C LYS A 70 -13.98 -10.22 7.01
N LEU A 71 -13.75 -9.03 6.41
CA LEU A 71 -13.84 -8.81 4.97
C LEU A 71 -12.90 -9.75 4.20
N ARG A 72 -11.64 -9.84 4.63
CA ARG A 72 -10.65 -10.74 4.04
C ARG A 72 -11.09 -12.20 4.08
N LEU A 73 -11.55 -12.69 5.23
CA LEU A 73 -12.00 -14.07 5.38
C LEU A 73 -13.24 -14.37 4.54
N THR A 74 -14.19 -13.42 4.48
CA THR A 74 -15.37 -13.53 3.62
C THR A 74 -14.98 -13.66 2.15
N LEU A 75 -14.07 -12.80 1.66
CA LEU A 75 -13.57 -12.89 0.29
C LEU A 75 -12.86 -14.22 0.00
N ILE A 76 -12.01 -14.68 0.91
CA ILE A 76 -11.33 -15.97 0.76
C ILE A 76 -12.33 -17.12 0.68
N ASN A 77 -13.38 -17.10 1.51
CA ASN A 77 -14.44 -18.11 1.46
C ASN A 77 -15.17 -18.12 0.11
N HIS A 78 -15.44 -16.95 -0.49
CA HIS A 78 -15.97 -16.89 -1.86
C HIS A 78 -15.00 -17.50 -2.87
N PHE A 79 -13.73 -17.15 -2.81
CA PHE A 79 -12.71 -17.66 -3.75
C PHE A 79 -12.52 -19.17 -3.65
N GLN A 80 -12.64 -19.76 -2.46
CA GLN A 80 -12.57 -21.22 -2.27
C GLN A 80 -13.68 -22.00 -3.01
N ASN A 81 -14.81 -21.33 -3.29
CA ASN A 81 -15.96 -21.90 -4.00
C ASN A 81 -15.99 -21.52 -5.48
N MET A 82 -14.94 -20.88 -6.02
CA MET A 82 -14.84 -20.46 -7.43
C MET A 82 -13.68 -21.22 -8.09
N ASP A 83 -14.00 -22.22 -8.90
CA ASP A 83 -12.99 -23.06 -9.57
C ASP A 83 -12.07 -22.28 -10.52
N GLU A 84 -12.53 -21.13 -11.03
CA GLU A 84 -11.77 -20.26 -11.92
C GLU A 84 -10.71 -19.42 -11.21
N ILE A 85 -10.76 -19.34 -9.89
CA ILE A 85 -9.87 -18.48 -9.11
C ILE A 85 -8.69 -19.28 -8.56
N GLU A 86 -7.51 -18.69 -8.70
CA GLU A 86 -6.29 -19.08 -8.02
C GLU A 86 -5.84 -17.92 -7.14
N PHE A 87 -5.72 -18.11 -5.84
CA PHE A 87 -5.35 -17.06 -4.92
C PHE A 87 -4.08 -17.43 -4.14
N TYR A 88 -3.30 -16.41 -3.73
CA TYR A 88 -1.92 -16.54 -3.27
C TYR A 88 -1.74 -15.99 -1.85
N GLY A 89 -0.86 -16.62 -1.06
CA GLY A 89 -0.47 -16.17 0.27
C GLY A 89 -0.92 -17.10 1.39
N PHE A 90 -0.68 -16.69 2.65
CA PHE A 90 -1.03 -17.45 3.84
C PHE A 90 -2.49 -17.18 4.23
N HIS A 91 -3.40 -17.98 3.69
CA HIS A 91 -4.84 -17.75 3.82
C HIS A 91 -5.40 -18.05 5.21
N GLN A 92 -4.71 -18.90 5.96
CA GLN A 92 -5.12 -19.32 7.32
C GLN A 92 -4.52 -18.46 8.43
N ASP A 93 -3.57 -17.57 8.12
CA ASP A 93 -3.01 -16.69 9.13
C ASP A 93 -4.03 -15.61 9.49
N ILE A 94 -4.53 -15.70 10.71
CA ILE A 94 -5.50 -14.79 11.29
C ILE A 94 -4.96 -13.36 11.42
N ASN A 95 -3.63 -13.20 11.46
CA ASN A 95 -2.92 -11.94 11.55
C ASN A 95 -2.40 -11.44 10.19
N ALA A 96 -2.75 -12.11 9.08
CA ALA A 96 -2.37 -11.66 7.76
C ALA A 96 -2.98 -10.28 7.45
N SER A 97 -2.30 -9.53 6.59
CA SER A 97 -2.76 -8.20 6.16
C SER A 97 -4.14 -8.24 5.47
N SER A 98 -4.81 -7.09 5.38
CA SER A 98 -6.07 -6.85 4.67
C SER A 98 -5.96 -6.98 3.14
N ILE A 99 -4.96 -7.71 2.64
CA ILE A 99 -4.67 -7.88 1.22
C ILE A 99 -4.96 -9.31 0.78
N VAL A 100 -5.66 -9.45 -0.37
CA VAL A 100 -5.85 -10.74 -1.04
C VAL A 100 -5.34 -10.64 -2.48
N SER A 101 -4.38 -11.50 -2.83
CA SER A 101 -3.85 -11.60 -4.18
C SER A 101 -4.42 -12.82 -4.89
N PHE A 102 -4.85 -12.65 -6.15
CA PHE A 102 -5.49 -13.72 -6.91
C PHE A 102 -5.25 -13.58 -8.41
N ASN A 103 -5.52 -14.63 -9.16
CA ASN A 103 -5.68 -14.60 -10.61
C ASN A 103 -6.95 -15.35 -11.02
N VAL A 104 -7.52 -14.97 -12.16
CA VAL A 104 -8.47 -15.80 -12.89
C VAL A 104 -7.67 -16.73 -13.80
N LYS A 105 -7.87 -18.04 -13.69
CA LYS A 105 -7.14 -19.07 -14.47
C LYS A 105 -7.23 -18.77 -15.97
N ASN A 106 -6.09 -18.82 -16.63
CA ASN A 106 -5.95 -18.58 -18.08
C ASN A 106 -6.35 -17.17 -18.55
N LYS A 107 -6.47 -16.19 -17.65
CA LYS A 107 -6.75 -14.78 -18.01
C LYS A 107 -5.60 -13.88 -17.56
N ASN A 108 -5.42 -12.79 -18.32
CA ASN A 108 -4.42 -11.77 -17.96
C ASN A 108 -4.95 -10.92 -16.81
N TYR A 109 -4.14 -10.72 -15.78
CA TYR A 109 -4.48 -9.90 -14.61
C TYR A 109 -4.80 -8.44 -14.97
N ASN A 110 -4.19 -7.88 -16.04
CA ASN A 110 -4.51 -6.54 -16.49
C ASN A 110 -5.92 -6.48 -17.10
N ASP A 111 -6.29 -7.49 -17.91
CA ASP A 111 -7.63 -7.55 -18.48
C ASP A 111 -8.67 -7.67 -17.37
N VAL A 112 -8.44 -8.56 -16.39
CA VAL A 112 -9.34 -8.73 -15.24
C VAL A 112 -9.51 -7.41 -14.49
N SER A 113 -8.41 -6.69 -14.18
CA SER A 113 -8.50 -5.40 -13.47
C SER A 113 -9.20 -4.31 -14.31
N THR A 114 -8.96 -4.28 -15.62
CA THR A 114 -9.59 -3.32 -16.54
C THR A 114 -11.09 -3.54 -16.68
N PHE A 115 -11.53 -4.81 -16.76
CA PHE A 115 -12.96 -5.11 -16.82
C PHE A 115 -13.67 -4.84 -15.49
N LEU A 116 -13.03 -5.12 -14.36
CA LEU A 116 -13.58 -4.78 -13.04
C LEU A 116 -13.75 -3.28 -12.84
N ASP A 117 -12.82 -2.47 -13.35
CA ASP A 117 -12.91 -1.01 -13.33
C ASP A 117 -14.18 -0.49 -14.04
N GLN A 118 -14.61 -1.13 -15.15
CA GLN A 118 -15.85 -0.80 -15.84
C GLN A 118 -17.11 -1.03 -14.99
N PHE A 119 -17.02 -1.88 -13.97
CA PHE A 119 -18.06 -2.10 -12.97
C PHE A 119 -17.90 -1.24 -11.71
N GLY A 120 -16.95 -0.29 -11.72
CA GLY A 120 -16.66 0.57 -10.56
C GLY A 120 -15.84 -0.12 -9.47
N ILE A 121 -15.24 -1.28 -9.75
CA ILE A 121 -14.40 -2.04 -8.80
C ILE A 121 -12.93 -1.78 -9.11
N MET A 122 -12.28 -1.02 -8.23
CA MET A 122 -10.89 -0.63 -8.37
C MET A 122 -9.97 -1.58 -7.61
N ILE A 123 -9.25 -2.44 -8.36
CA ILE A 123 -8.21 -3.32 -7.83
C ILE A 123 -6.88 -3.04 -8.53
N ARG A 124 -5.78 -3.57 -8.01
CA ARG A 124 -4.49 -3.44 -8.67
C ARG A 124 -4.12 -4.72 -9.41
N GLY A 125 -3.82 -4.61 -10.72
CA GLY A 125 -3.17 -5.65 -11.51
C GLY A 125 -1.66 -5.37 -11.66
N GLY A 126 -0.80 -6.40 -11.65
CA GLY A 126 0.63 -6.26 -11.94
C GLY A 126 1.57 -7.09 -11.08
N HIS A 127 2.84 -6.68 -11.11
CA HIS A 127 3.92 -7.32 -10.33
C HIS A 127 3.98 -6.83 -8.88
N HIS A 128 3.24 -5.80 -8.51
CA HIS A 128 3.21 -5.17 -7.17
C HIS A 128 4.60 -4.73 -6.66
N CYS A 129 5.50 -4.33 -7.58
CA CYS A 129 6.91 -4.02 -7.31
C CYS A 129 7.67 -5.19 -6.65
N CYS A 130 7.24 -6.44 -6.93
CA CYS A 130 7.71 -7.66 -6.28
C CYS A 130 8.01 -8.78 -7.31
N GLN A 131 8.71 -8.46 -8.40
CA GLN A 131 9.03 -9.43 -9.47
C GLN A 131 9.74 -10.69 -8.99
N PRO A 132 10.69 -10.65 -8.01
CA PRO A 132 11.30 -11.88 -7.50
C PRO A 132 10.28 -12.85 -6.88
N PHE A 133 9.24 -12.32 -6.21
CA PHE A 133 8.16 -13.13 -5.65
C PHE A 133 7.26 -13.70 -6.75
N MET A 134 6.91 -12.91 -7.76
CA MET A 134 6.16 -13.42 -8.93
C MET A 134 6.90 -14.56 -9.62
N LYS A 135 8.23 -14.42 -9.79
CA LYS A 135 9.08 -15.48 -10.34
C LYS A 135 9.07 -16.74 -9.47
N LYS A 136 9.11 -16.60 -8.14
CA LYS A 136 9.02 -17.75 -7.20
C LYS A 136 7.68 -18.46 -7.32
N LEU A 137 6.58 -17.73 -7.48
CA LEU A 137 5.24 -18.27 -7.72
C LEU A 137 5.05 -18.80 -9.13
N LYS A 138 5.98 -18.54 -10.07
CA LYS A 138 5.91 -18.88 -11.50
C LYS A 138 4.70 -18.26 -12.20
N ILE A 139 4.33 -17.05 -11.83
CA ILE A 139 3.25 -16.28 -12.43
C ILE A 139 3.77 -14.96 -13.01
N PRO A 140 3.16 -14.43 -14.10
CA PRO A 140 3.58 -13.17 -14.70
C PRO A 140 3.20 -11.95 -13.86
N GLY A 141 2.21 -12.08 -12.97
CA GLY A 141 1.66 -11.03 -12.10
C GLY A 141 0.37 -11.50 -11.47
N SER A 142 -0.28 -10.65 -10.69
CA SER A 142 -1.57 -10.96 -10.06
C SER A 142 -2.47 -9.73 -9.93
N CYS A 143 -3.76 -9.98 -9.73
CA CYS A 143 -4.70 -9.03 -9.18
C CYS A 143 -4.52 -8.95 -7.66
N ARG A 144 -4.81 -7.78 -7.07
CA ARG A 144 -4.75 -7.56 -5.63
C ARG A 144 -5.94 -6.75 -5.15
N VAL A 145 -6.71 -7.32 -4.26
CA VAL A 145 -7.73 -6.63 -3.46
C VAL A 145 -7.07 -6.12 -2.19
N SER A 146 -7.38 -4.90 -1.80
CA SER A 146 -6.93 -4.30 -0.53
C SER A 146 -8.13 -3.62 0.11
N PHE A 147 -8.34 -3.88 1.39
CA PHE A 147 -9.41 -3.27 2.16
C PHE A 147 -8.91 -2.05 2.93
N GLY A 148 -9.76 -1.07 3.09
CA GLY A 148 -9.55 0.10 3.94
C GLY A 148 -10.67 0.26 4.96
N ILE A 149 -10.52 1.22 5.86
CA ILE A 149 -11.45 1.49 6.98
C ILE A 149 -12.88 1.83 6.54
N TYR A 150 -13.12 2.08 5.27
CA TYR A 150 -14.40 2.48 4.67
C TYR A 150 -15.09 1.35 3.92
N ASN A 151 -14.47 0.16 3.80
CA ASN A 151 -15.08 -0.97 3.13
C ASN A 151 -15.99 -1.77 4.07
N ASP A 152 -17.03 -2.37 3.49
CA ASP A 152 -17.98 -3.22 4.20
C ASP A 152 -18.28 -4.51 3.43
N LEU A 153 -19.19 -5.34 3.97
CA LEU A 153 -19.57 -6.62 3.36
C LEU A 153 -20.30 -6.44 2.02
N ASN A 154 -21.02 -5.33 1.84
CA ASN A 154 -21.68 -5.05 0.57
C ASN A 154 -20.66 -4.83 -0.57
N ASP A 155 -19.48 -4.27 -0.26
CA ASP A 155 -18.40 -4.15 -1.23
C ASP A 155 -17.89 -5.53 -1.69
N ILE A 156 -17.88 -6.54 -0.80
CA ILE A 156 -17.54 -7.91 -1.18
C ILE A 156 -18.58 -8.48 -2.14
N ASP A 157 -19.88 -8.31 -1.86
CA ASP A 157 -20.94 -8.81 -2.72
C ASP A 157 -20.88 -8.17 -4.11
N LEU A 158 -20.69 -6.83 -4.18
CA LEU A 158 -20.52 -6.09 -5.43
C LEU A 158 -19.27 -6.56 -6.20
N PHE A 159 -18.16 -6.78 -5.49
CA PHE A 159 -16.93 -7.30 -6.10
C PHE A 159 -17.14 -8.70 -6.70
N ILE A 160 -17.76 -9.64 -5.98
CA ILE A 160 -18.00 -11.01 -6.44
C ILE A 160 -18.95 -11.04 -7.65
N ASP A 161 -19.99 -10.21 -7.64
CA ASP A 161 -20.90 -10.07 -8.80
C ASP A 161 -20.15 -9.52 -10.03
N ALA A 162 -19.37 -8.45 -9.85
CA ALA A 162 -18.56 -7.86 -10.92
C ALA A 162 -17.49 -8.85 -11.45
N LEU A 163 -16.82 -9.59 -10.56
CA LEU A 163 -15.83 -10.60 -10.93
C LEU A 163 -16.46 -11.73 -11.75
N SER A 164 -17.64 -12.20 -11.33
CA SER A 164 -18.39 -13.24 -12.07
C SER A 164 -18.80 -12.79 -13.47
N LYS A 165 -19.21 -11.52 -13.62
CA LYS A 165 -19.48 -10.92 -14.93
C LYS A 165 -18.21 -10.78 -15.77
N THR A 166 -17.11 -10.32 -15.15
CA THR A 166 -15.80 -10.19 -15.81
C THR A 166 -15.30 -11.53 -16.35
N ILE A 167 -15.40 -12.60 -15.54
CA ILE A 167 -15.02 -13.96 -15.97
C ILE A 167 -15.79 -14.39 -17.21
N LYS A 168 -17.10 -14.14 -17.25
CA LYS A 168 -17.95 -14.46 -18.42
C LYS A 168 -17.60 -13.64 -19.66
N LEU A 169 -17.27 -12.37 -19.51
CA LEU A 169 -16.88 -11.49 -20.63
C LEU A 169 -15.51 -11.84 -21.20
N LEU A 170 -14.64 -12.45 -20.42
CA LEU A 170 -13.30 -12.87 -20.85
C LEU A 170 -13.27 -14.33 -21.39
N GLN A 171 -14.38 -15.06 -21.40
CA GLN A 171 -14.48 -16.39 -22.03
C GLN A 171 -14.37 -16.30 -23.52
#